data_3508995f538a1ab2ef8521a6bb250fa2
#
_entry.id   3508995f538a1ab2ef8521a6bb250fa2
#
_cell.length_a   1.000
_cell.length_b   1.000
_cell.length_c   1.000
_cell.angle_alpha   90.00
_cell.angle_beta   90.00
_cell.angle_gamma   90.00
#
_symmetry.space_group_name_H-M   'P 1'
#
loop_
_entity.id
_entity.type
_entity.pdbx_description
1 polymer ?
#
loop_
_entity_poly.entity_id
_entity_poly.type
_entity_poly.pdbx_seq_one_letter_code
_entity_poly.pdbx_strand_id
1 'polypeptide(L)'
;MPRFRTESEIVTGDMSWLGSGHAIRNARTEILDISTFTAATHYPNGYIPSGMPVAKVGGVLVPYDATEGTVTNAGVLAGFILTDTPLFVAPGATANAADDPNVPLMDHGRVKVAKLPIAFVKPTAAAKSAATTIVFI
;
A
#
# COMPACT_ATOMS: atom_id res chain seq x y z
N MET A 1 36.71 -5.69 9.15
CA MET A 1 36.18 -5.87 8.59
C MET A 1 34.96 -5.59 8.39
N PRO A 2 34.61 -5.36 7.87
CA PRO A 2 33.47 -4.86 7.66
C PRO A 2 32.39 -5.68 7.57
N ARG A 3 31.62 -5.57 7.73
CA ARG A 3 30.65 -6.13 7.67
C ARG A 3 29.72 -5.76 6.99
N PHE A 4 29.08 -5.79 6.55
CA PHE A 4 28.27 -5.50 5.80
C PHE A 4 27.04 -5.90 6.04
N ARG A 5 26.45 -5.96 6.52
CA ARG A 5 25.35 -6.22 6.77
C ARG A 5 24.27 -5.65 6.37
N THR A 6 23.76 -5.13 6.19
CA THR A 6 22.90 -4.35 5.71
C THR A 6 21.72 -4.86 5.02
N GLU A 7 21.80 -5.85 4.52
CA GLU A 7 20.85 -6.36 3.65
C GLU A 7 19.54 -6.61 4.19
N SER A 8 19.46 -6.80 5.39
CA SER A 8 18.20 -7.25 5.96
C SER A 8 17.12 -6.24 5.90
N GLU A 9 17.46 -5.00 6.00
CA GLU A 9 16.43 -4.01 6.07
C GLU A 9 15.80 -3.75 4.75
N ILE A 10 16.42 -4.13 3.71
CA ILE A 10 15.88 -3.90 2.40
C ILE A 10 14.63 -4.69 2.14
N VAL A 11 14.49 -5.81 2.81
CA VAL A 11 13.44 -6.76 2.52
C VAL A 11 12.09 -6.30 3.02
N THR A 12 12.04 -5.63 4.16
CA THR A 12 10.78 -5.29 4.79
C THR A 12 10.30 -3.90 4.47
N GLY A 13 11.17 -3.01 4.02
CA GLY A 13 10.81 -1.63 3.74
C GLY A 13 10.65 -0.80 4.99
N ASP A 14 10.20 0.42 4.81
CA ASP A 14 10.00 1.38 5.89
C ASP A 14 8.61 1.23 6.48
N MET A 15 8.54 0.68 7.66
CA MET A 15 7.30 0.47 8.39
C MET A 15 7.08 1.50 9.50
N SER A 16 7.73 2.66 9.42
CA SER A 16 7.56 3.70 10.43
C SER A 16 6.14 4.24 10.51
N TRP A 17 5.34 4.04 9.46
CA TRP A 17 3.93 4.41 9.44
C TRP A 17 3.06 3.52 10.31
N LEU A 18 3.53 2.32 10.64
CA LEU A 18 2.77 1.35 11.43
C LEU A 18 2.81 1.77 12.89
N GLY A 19 1.64 2.03 13.46
CA GLY A 19 1.53 2.52 14.83
C GLY A 19 1.66 1.47 15.91
N SER A 20 1.48 0.18 15.54
CA SER A 20 1.69 -0.94 16.45
C SER A 20 1.90 -2.21 15.66
N GLY A 21 2.60 -3.19 16.25
CA GLY A 21 2.82 -4.49 15.61
C GLY A 21 1.63 -5.45 15.70
N HIS A 22 0.57 -5.03 16.34
CA HIS A 22 -0.60 -5.87 16.59
C HIS A 22 -1.20 -6.46 15.32
N ALA A 23 -1.28 -5.67 14.26
CA ALA A 23 -2.01 -6.06 13.05
C ALA A 23 -1.17 -6.82 12.04
N ILE A 24 0.13 -6.98 12.26
CA ILE A 24 1.00 -7.63 11.27
C ILE A 24 0.53 -9.06 10.98
N ARG A 25 0.09 -9.77 12.00
CA ARG A 25 -0.34 -11.17 11.85
C ARG A 25 -1.75 -11.31 11.30
N ASN A 26 -2.46 -10.20 11.17
CA ASN A 26 -3.82 -10.21 10.65
C ASN A 26 -3.87 -9.81 9.18
N ALA A 27 -2.72 -9.56 8.57
CA ALA A 27 -2.66 -9.23 7.15
C ALA A 27 -3.10 -10.43 6.33
N ARG A 28 -3.83 -10.15 5.25
CA ARG A 28 -4.27 -11.19 4.33
C ARG A 28 -3.71 -10.91 2.94
N THR A 29 -3.60 -11.96 2.14
CA THR A 29 -3.09 -11.83 0.78
C THR A 29 -4.20 -11.39 -0.15
N GLU A 30 -3.95 -10.34 -0.93
CA GLU A 30 -4.85 -9.85 -1.96
C GLU A 30 -4.08 -9.64 -3.26
N ILE A 31 -4.81 -9.59 -4.38
CA ILE A 31 -4.21 -9.34 -5.68
C ILE A 31 -4.31 -7.86 -5.99
N LEU A 32 -3.19 -7.27 -6.42
CA LEU A 32 -3.12 -5.87 -6.77
C LEU A 32 -3.18 -5.72 -8.29
N ASP A 33 -4.05 -4.85 -8.79
CA ASP A 33 -4.13 -4.58 -10.23
C ASP A 33 -3.11 -3.50 -10.58
N ILE A 34 -1.92 -3.93 -11.02
CA ILE A 34 -0.81 -3.01 -11.25
C ILE A 34 -1.09 -2.03 -12.37
N SER A 35 -1.99 -2.35 -13.28
CA SER A 35 -2.34 -1.45 -14.37
C SER A 35 -2.99 -0.15 -13.89
N THR A 36 -3.56 -0.16 -12.69
CA THR A 36 -4.21 1.03 -12.10
C THR A 36 -3.22 1.91 -11.35
N PHE A 37 -2.00 1.46 -11.14
CA PHE A 37 -0.97 2.22 -10.43
C PHE A 37 -0.07 2.93 -11.44
N THR A 38 0.40 4.12 -11.07
CA THR A 38 1.25 4.96 -11.92
C THR A 38 2.69 4.89 -11.43
N ALA A 39 3.64 4.65 -12.33
CA ALA A 39 5.04 4.51 -11.96
C ALA A 39 5.57 5.72 -11.22
N ALA A 40 5.28 6.93 -11.71
CA ALA A 40 5.82 8.15 -11.12
C ALA A 40 5.28 8.43 -9.72
N THR A 41 4.05 8.00 -9.42
CA THR A 41 3.39 8.28 -8.15
C THR A 41 3.49 7.13 -7.16
N HIS A 42 3.26 5.91 -7.63
CA HIS A 42 3.07 4.77 -6.75
C HIS A 42 4.29 3.87 -6.64
N TYR A 43 5.10 3.77 -7.71
CA TYR A 43 6.30 2.94 -7.66
C TYR A 43 7.47 3.58 -8.41
N PRO A 44 7.88 4.81 -8.02
CA PRO A 44 8.96 5.50 -8.73
C PRO A 44 10.30 4.78 -8.66
N ASN A 45 10.48 3.90 -7.69
CA ASN A 45 11.74 3.18 -7.48
C ASN A 45 11.65 1.70 -7.86
N GLY A 46 10.64 1.32 -8.64
CA GLY A 46 10.49 -0.05 -9.13
C GLY A 46 9.81 -1.00 -8.15
N TYR A 47 9.25 -0.49 -7.06
CA TYR A 47 8.49 -1.29 -6.10
C TYR A 47 7.37 -0.45 -5.50
N ILE A 48 6.30 -1.12 -5.07
CA ILE A 48 5.24 -0.47 -4.30
C ILE A 48 5.70 -0.40 -2.85
N PRO A 49 5.87 0.79 -2.27
CA PRO A 49 6.41 0.90 -0.91
C PRO A 49 5.42 0.43 0.15
N SER A 50 5.96 -0.06 1.26
CA SER A 50 5.19 -0.37 2.46
C SER A 50 4.38 0.84 2.89
N GLY A 51 3.11 0.62 3.23
CA GLY A 51 2.22 1.69 3.64
C GLY A 51 1.39 2.30 2.51
N MET A 52 1.43 1.72 1.32
CA MET A 52 0.62 2.21 0.21
C MET A 52 -0.86 2.03 0.51
N PRO A 53 -1.65 3.11 0.54
CA PRO A 53 -3.09 2.98 0.76
C PRO A 53 -3.78 2.47 -0.49
N VAL A 54 -4.71 1.53 -0.33
CA VAL A 54 -5.40 0.89 -1.44
C VAL A 54 -6.89 0.76 -1.17
N ALA A 55 -7.65 0.70 -2.25
CA ALA A 55 -9.07 0.37 -2.24
C ALA A 55 -9.26 -0.97 -2.94
N LYS A 56 -10.39 -1.63 -2.71
CA LYS A 56 -10.70 -2.89 -3.37
C LYS A 56 -11.90 -2.67 -4.29
N VAL A 57 -11.67 -2.77 -5.59
CA VAL A 57 -12.69 -2.54 -6.61
C VAL A 57 -12.68 -3.73 -7.56
N GLY A 58 -13.84 -4.35 -7.75
CA GLY A 58 -13.93 -5.50 -8.64
C GLY A 58 -13.12 -6.71 -8.18
N GLY A 59 -12.88 -6.83 -6.89
CA GLY A 59 -12.14 -7.95 -6.32
C GLY A 59 -10.63 -7.80 -6.31
N VAL A 60 -10.09 -6.70 -6.82
CA VAL A 60 -8.65 -6.44 -6.85
C VAL A 60 -8.33 -5.10 -6.19
N LEU A 61 -7.09 -4.92 -5.78
CA LEU A 61 -6.65 -3.69 -5.14
C LEU A 61 -6.25 -2.66 -6.19
N VAL A 62 -6.73 -1.44 -5.99
CA VAL A 62 -6.39 -0.27 -6.82
C VAL A 62 -5.89 0.83 -5.89
N PRO A 63 -5.23 1.88 -6.41
CA PRO A 63 -4.81 2.99 -5.55
C PRO A 63 -6.00 3.63 -4.85
N TYR A 64 -5.87 3.88 -3.56
CA TYR A 64 -6.88 4.65 -2.83
C TYR A 64 -6.89 6.07 -3.36
N ASP A 65 -8.07 6.58 -3.69
CA ASP A 65 -8.26 7.94 -4.19
C ASP A 65 -9.51 8.52 -3.56
N ALA A 66 -9.32 9.41 -2.60
CA ALA A 66 -10.43 10.01 -1.85
C ALA A 66 -11.39 10.79 -2.76
N THR A 67 -10.88 11.31 -3.89
CA THR A 67 -11.69 12.09 -4.84
C THR A 67 -12.40 11.22 -5.87
N GLU A 68 -12.00 9.95 -6.01
CA GLU A 68 -12.53 9.02 -7.01
C GLU A 68 -12.48 9.61 -8.42
N GLY A 69 -11.36 10.25 -8.74
CA GLY A 69 -11.24 10.97 -10.02
C GLY A 69 -11.21 10.05 -11.23
N THR A 70 -10.72 8.82 -11.09
CA THR A 70 -10.55 7.89 -12.21
C THR A 70 -11.38 6.62 -12.02
N VAL A 71 -11.41 6.08 -10.81
CA VAL A 71 -12.06 4.81 -10.53
C VAL A 71 -13.14 5.02 -9.47
N THR A 72 -14.38 4.64 -9.80
CA THR A 72 -15.49 4.71 -8.85
C THR A 72 -15.23 3.73 -7.70
N ASN A 73 -15.53 4.16 -6.48
CA ASN A 73 -15.29 3.44 -5.23
C ASN A 73 -13.83 3.31 -4.82
N ALA A 74 -12.90 3.94 -5.53
CA ALA A 74 -11.50 4.00 -5.09
C ALA A 74 -11.32 4.84 -3.83
N GLY A 75 -12.33 5.58 -3.41
CA GLY A 75 -12.33 6.33 -2.15
C GLY A 75 -12.77 5.51 -0.94
N VAL A 76 -13.13 4.24 -1.13
CA VAL A 76 -13.43 3.33 -0.01
C VAL A 76 -12.13 2.64 0.38
N LEU A 77 -11.55 3.04 1.50
CA LEU A 77 -10.27 2.50 1.94
C LEU A 77 -10.39 1.02 2.26
N ALA A 78 -9.56 0.19 1.63
CA ALA A 78 -9.49 -1.24 1.94
C ALA A 78 -8.38 -1.57 2.94
N GLY A 79 -7.36 -0.74 3.00
CA GLY A 79 -6.24 -0.92 3.91
C GLY A 79 -4.94 -0.42 3.33
N PHE A 80 -3.85 -0.92 3.88
CA PHE A 80 -2.49 -0.51 3.51
C PHE A 80 -1.65 -1.74 3.21
N ILE A 81 -0.79 -1.64 2.21
CA ILE A 81 0.12 -2.73 1.88
C ILE A 81 1.22 -2.78 2.95
N LEU A 82 1.43 -3.95 3.53
CA LEU A 82 2.27 -4.09 4.72
C LEU A 82 3.76 -4.04 4.40
N THR A 83 4.19 -4.63 3.28
CA THR A 83 5.61 -4.72 2.93
C THR A 83 5.87 -4.14 1.54
N ASP A 84 7.12 -3.78 1.27
CA ASP A 84 7.53 -3.39 -0.08
C ASP A 84 7.22 -4.53 -1.05
N THR A 85 6.65 -4.19 -2.20
CA THR A 85 6.30 -5.17 -3.24
C THR A 85 7.15 -4.88 -4.48
N PRO A 86 8.17 -5.71 -4.77
CA PRO A 86 9.01 -5.49 -5.94
C PRO A 86 8.24 -5.81 -7.21
N LEU A 87 8.44 -4.98 -8.23
CA LEU A 87 7.79 -5.15 -9.53
C LEU A 87 8.76 -5.56 -10.62
N PHE A 88 10.05 -5.71 -10.26
CA PHE A 88 11.10 -6.17 -11.17
C PHE A 88 11.22 -5.31 -12.42
N VAL A 89 11.05 -3.99 -12.26
CA VAL A 89 11.25 -3.01 -13.32
C VAL A 89 12.26 -1.99 -12.86
N ALA A 90 12.89 -1.31 -13.83
CA ALA A 90 13.82 -0.24 -13.50
C ALA A 90 13.08 0.94 -12.86
N PRO A 91 13.74 1.72 -12.02
CA PRO A 91 13.13 2.91 -11.44
C PRO A 91 12.55 3.82 -12.53
N GLY A 92 11.30 4.22 -12.36
CA GLY A 92 10.59 5.04 -13.32
C GLY A 92 9.95 4.30 -14.50
N ALA A 93 10.26 3.02 -14.67
CA ALA A 93 9.65 2.22 -15.72
C ALA A 93 8.25 1.73 -15.33
N THR A 94 7.38 1.58 -16.32
CA THR A 94 6.03 1.07 -16.09
C THR A 94 6.03 -0.45 -16.03
N ALA A 95 5.39 -1.01 -15.02
CA ALA A 95 5.28 -2.46 -14.89
C ALA A 95 4.34 -3.02 -15.95
N ASN A 96 4.57 -4.30 -16.30
CA ASN A 96 3.71 -4.99 -17.25
C ASN A 96 2.32 -5.18 -16.62
N ALA A 97 1.28 -4.74 -17.33
CA ALA A 97 -0.09 -4.80 -16.84
C ALA A 97 -0.58 -6.20 -16.52
N ALA A 98 0.08 -7.24 -17.05
CA ALA A 98 -0.30 -8.62 -16.79
C ALA A 98 0.37 -9.19 -15.54
N ASP A 99 1.30 -8.48 -14.92
CA ASP A 99 2.08 -8.98 -13.79
C ASP A 99 1.52 -8.49 -12.46
N ASP A 100 0.27 -8.81 -12.19
CA ASP A 100 -0.41 -8.39 -10.96
C ASP A 100 0.16 -9.14 -9.75
N PRO A 101 0.80 -8.44 -8.80
CA PRO A 101 1.40 -9.11 -7.66
C PRO A 101 0.38 -9.44 -6.56
N ASN A 102 0.71 -10.45 -5.77
CA ASN A 102 0.04 -10.71 -4.51
C ASN A 102 0.71 -9.86 -3.43
N VAL A 103 -0.10 -9.22 -2.60
CA VAL A 103 0.42 -8.32 -1.56
C VAL A 103 -0.25 -8.59 -0.22
N PRO A 104 0.45 -8.36 0.90
CA PRO A 104 -0.18 -8.46 2.21
C PRO A 104 -0.95 -7.18 2.53
N LEU A 105 -2.24 -7.29 2.74
CA LEU A 105 -3.12 -6.17 3.05
C LEU A 105 -3.40 -6.11 4.53
N MET A 106 -3.10 -4.96 5.15
CA MET A 106 -3.44 -4.68 6.54
C MET A 106 -4.68 -3.79 6.58
N ASP A 107 -5.77 -4.29 7.16
CA ASP A 107 -7.01 -3.53 7.25
C ASP A 107 -7.45 -3.28 8.71
N HIS A 108 -6.58 -3.58 9.66
CA HIS A 108 -6.84 -3.44 11.09
C HIS A 108 -5.56 -3.00 11.79
N GLY A 109 -5.65 -2.04 12.67
CA GLY A 109 -4.49 -1.61 13.46
C GLY A 109 -4.39 -0.09 13.58
N ARG A 110 -3.18 0.42 13.72
CA ARG A 110 -2.89 1.84 13.88
C ARG A 110 -1.96 2.32 12.79
N VAL A 111 -2.25 3.48 12.23
CA VAL A 111 -1.49 4.07 11.13
C VAL A 111 -1.08 5.49 11.51
N LYS A 112 0.21 5.77 11.39
CA LYS A 112 0.75 7.13 11.53
C LYS A 112 0.70 7.81 10.19
N VAL A 113 -0.30 8.66 9.98
CA VAL A 113 -0.56 9.28 8.68
C VAL A 113 0.64 10.08 8.18
N ALA A 114 1.34 10.77 9.07
CA ALA A 114 2.49 11.59 8.69
C ALA A 114 3.68 10.78 8.17
N LYS A 115 3.67 9.48 8.36
CA LYS A 115 4.78 8.60 7.97
C LYS A 115 4.47 7.75 6.74
N LEU A 116 3.31 7.94 6.12
CA LEU A 116 2.93 7.18 4.93
C LEU A 116 3.79 7.59 3.73
N PRO A 117 4.03 6.68 2.78
CA PRO A 117 4.93 6.95 1.67
C PRO A 117 4.39 7.95 0.65
N ILE A 118 3.07 8.15 0.61
CA ILE A 118 2.45 9.13 -0.29
C ILE A 118 1.43 9.95 0.48
N ALA A 119 0.98 11.05 -0.13
CA ALA A 119 -0.06 11.89 0.47
C ALA A 119 -1.35 11.07 0.65
N PHE A 120 -1.98 11.24 1.80
CA PHE A 120 -3.15 10.44 2.15
C PHE A 120 -4.21 11.33 2.79
N VAL A 121 -5.44 11.22 2.30
CA VAL A 121 -6.61 11.88 2.89
C VAL A 121 -7.47 10.80 3.52
N LYS A 122 -7.55 10.81 4.83
CA LYS A 122 -8.28 9.79 5.56
C LYS A 122 -9.78 9.90 5.27
N PRO A 123 -10.47 8.76 5.06
CA PRO A 123 -11.91 8.81 4.81
C PRO A 123 -12.65 9.23 6.07
N THR A 124 -13.60 10.15 5.91
CA THR A 124 -14.40 10.67 7.04
C THR A 124 -15.82 10.12 7.03
N ALA A 125 -16.36 9.78 5.87
CA ALA A 125 -17.69 9.22 5.78
C ALA A 125 -17.69 7.76 6.20
N ALA A 126 -18.71 7.34 6.94
CA ALA A 126 -18.78 5.96 7.43
C ALA A 126 -18.73 4.92 6.31
N ALA A 127 -19.39 5.22 5.18
CA ALA A 127 -19.40 4.29 4.04
C ALA A 127 -18.02 4.13 3.40
N LYS A 128 -17.16 5.12 3.52
CA LYS A 128 -15.82 5.11 2.93
C LYS A 128 -14.77 4.48 3.84
N SER A 129 -15.11 4.22 5.10
CA SER A 129 -14.20 3.61 6.06
C SER A 129 -14.71 2.27 6.60
N ALA A 130 -15.81 1.77 6.06
CA ALA A 130 -16.47 0.59 6.61
C ALA A 130 -15.67 -0.71 6.42
N ALA A 131 -14.73 -0.73 5.48
CA ALA A 131 -13.96 -1.94 5.18
C ALA A 131 -12.74 -2.11 6.09
N THR A 132 -12.44 -1.15 6.96
CA THR A 132 -11.26 -1.19 7.82
C THR A 132 -11.62 -0.90 9.27
N THR A 133 -10.75 -1.37 10.18
CA THR A 133 -10.79 -1.02 11.60
C THR A 133 -9.45 -0.42 11.99
N ILE A 134 -9.14 0.73 11.41
CA ILE A 134 -7.85 1.40 11.59
C ILE A 134 -8.03 2.67 12.43
N VAL A 135 -7.12 2.83 13.38
CA VAL A 135 -7.00 4.08 14.15
C VAL A 135 -5.89 4.91 13.54
N PHE A 136 -6.22 6.09 13.08
CA PHE A 136 -5.24 7.01 12.50
C PHE A 136 -4.67 7.91 13.59
N ILE A 137 -3.36 7.99 13.67
CA ILE A 137 -2.65 8.75 14.70
C ILE A 137 -1.57 9.64 14.11
#